data_765b8c669aaeb49ef125838305322e42
#
_entry.id   765b8c669aaeb49ef125838305322e42
#
_cell.length_a   1.000
_cell.length_b   1.000
_cell.length_c   1.000
_cell.angle_alpha   90.00
_cell.angle_beta   90.00
_cell.angle_gamma   90.00
#
_symmetry.space_group_name_H-M   'P 1'
#
loop_
_entity.id
_entity.type
_entity.pdbx_description
1 polymer ?
#
loop_
_entity_poly.entity_id
_entity_poly.type
_entity_poly.pdbx_seq_one_letter_code
_entity_poly.pdbx_strand_id
1 'polypeptide(L)'
;MTFGISNSVKSQQVRECTAEMLREAIDSPRVAQVCAEIKDAWEQEKRGEITLEEFEELKGRLKKQLPILTPHATFRNGRRLNADAVPSGLSMYDLDHIPDPEGRWREIEPRKDELGIVMAHITPSAEGLRLIFVIPDGKTLAEAQRWMAEQLGDQKYDECVKDYARCSFIVPREYMLYMSDKLFGPTPIPPCEGGRTDPLNPPAGGGVSDNRYEYTPY
;
A
#
# COMPACT_ATOMS: atom_id res chain seq x y z
N MET A 1 -11.27 -5.26 -6.65
CA MET A 1 -10.39 -5.38 -5.46
C MET A 1 -10.83 -4.33 -4.47
N THR A 2 -10.86 -4.66 -3.16
CA THR A 2 -11.38 -3.72 -2.15
C THR A 2 -10.26 -3.35 -1.18
N PHE A 3 -9.92 -2.09 -1.08
CA PHE A 3 -8.87 -1.55 -0.22
C PHE A 3 -9.33 -0.24 0.41
N GLY A 4 -8.57 0.28 1.38
CA GLY A 4 -9.02 1.41 2.17
C GLY A 4 -8.42 2.76 1.78
N ILE A 5 -9.12 3.84 2.12
CA ILE A 5 -8.67 5.23 2.02
C ILE A 5 -8.94 5.98 3.32
N SER A 6 -8.03 6.87 3.70
CA SER A 6 -8.20 7.77 4.85
C SER A 6 -7.61 9.15 4.56
N ASN A 7 -8.14 10.17 5.22
CA ASN A 7 -7.73 11.56 5.00
C ASN A 7 -6.34 11.88 5.60
N SER A 8 -5.81 11.04 6.47
CA SER A 8 -4.48 11.26 7.08
C SER A 8 -3.95 9.99 7.71
N VAL A 9 -2.63 9.84 7.74
CA VAL A 9 -1.94 8.77 8.48
C VAL A 9 -2.20 8.81 9.99
N LYS A 10 -2.57 9.98 10.54
CA LYS A 10 -2.93 10.15 11.95
C LYS A 10 -4.33 9.61 12.28
N SER A 11 -5.21 9.56 11.28
CA SER A 11 -6.56 9.01 11.44
C SER A 11 -6.50 7.49 11.49
N GLN A 12 -7.17 6.91 12.47
CA GLN A 12 -7.44 5.47 12.47
C GLN A 12 -8.67 5.10 11.63
N GLN A 13 -9.47 6.09 11.23
CA GLN A 13 -10.66 5.86 10.42
C GLN A 13 -10.27 5.63 8.96
N VAL A 14 -10.69 4.48 8.44
CA VAL A 14 -10.50 4.07 7.04
C VAL A 14 -11.84 3.70 6.46
N ARG A 15 -12.11 4.18 5.26
CA ARG A 15 -13.30 3.82 4.46
C ARG A 15 -12.86 2.97 3.29
N GLU A 16 -13.76 2.19 2.73
CA GLU A 16 -13.52 1.54 1.44
C GLU A 16 -13.27 2.60 0.36
N CYS A 17 -12.22 2.40 -0.43
CA CYS A 17 -11.83 3.33 -1.47
C CYS A 17 -12.65 3.09 -2.74
N THR A 18 -13.30 4.14 -3.25
CA THR A 18 -13.93 4.12 -4.57
C THR A 18 -13.04 4.80 -5.60
N ALA A 19 -13.29 4.54 -6.90
CA ALA A 19 -12.57 5.20 -7.99
C ALA A 19 -12.73 6.72 -7.95
N GLU A 20 -13.91 7.21 -7.57
CA GLU A 20 -14.19 8.64 -7.42
C GLU A 20 -13.37 9.24 -6.28
N MET A 21 -13.41 8.64 -5.08
CA MET A 21 -12.63 9.10 -3.91
C MET A 21 -11.13 9.16 -4.20
N LEU A 22 -10.60 8.15 -4.90
CA LEU A 22 -9.19 8.14 -5.27
C LEU A 22 -8.87 9.26 -6.26
N ARG A 23 -9.72 9.45 -7.27
CA ARG A 23 -9.55 10.52 -8.26
C ARG A 23 -9.60 11.90 -7.62
N GLU A 24 -10.58 12.17 -6.76
CA GLU A 24 -10.69 13.42 -6.01
C GLU A 24 -9.43 13.69 -5.15
N ALA A 25 -8.90 12.66 -4.50
CA ALA A 25 -7.71 12.79 -3.69
C ALA A 25 -6.45 13.07 -4.52
N ILE A 26 -6.27 12.40 -5.67
CA ILE A 26 -5.17 12.62 -6.62
C ILE A 26 -5.24 14.02 -7.24
N ASP A 27 -6.44 14.50 -7.55
CA ASP A 27 -6.68 15.82 -8.16
C ASP A 27 -6.74 16.97 -7.13
N SER A 28 -6.52 16.68 -5.85
CA SER A 28 -6.56 17.66 -4.79
C SER A 28 -5.40 18.66 -4.90
N PRO A 29 -5.70 19.99 -5.01
CA PRO A 29 -4.64 21.01 -5.00
C PRO A 29 -3.79 20.97 -3.73
N ARG A 30 -4.36 20.53 -2.61
CA ARG A 30 -3.61 20.39 -1.35
C ARG A 30 -2.58 19.29 -1.42
N VAL A 31 -2.91 18.15 -2.04
CA VAL A 31 -1.96 17.05 -2.24
C VAL A 31 -0.80 17.51 -3.14
N ALA A 32 -1.10 18.18 -4.25
CA ALA A 32 -0.09 18.74 -5.13
C ALA A 32 0.82 19.75 -4.41
N GLN A 33 0.24 20.66 -3.66
CA GLN A 33 1.00 21.64 -2.88
C GLN A 33 1.95 20.97 -1.88
N VAL A 34 1.45 20.01 -1.10
CA VAL A 34 2.27 19.32 -0.07
C VAL A 34 3.43 18.56 -0.71
N CYS A 35 3.20 17.86 -1.83
CA CYS A 35 4.26 17.15 -2.54
C CYS A 35 5.27 18.12 -3.15
N ALA A 36 4.84 19.27 -3.67
CA ALA A 36 5.74 20.31 -4.16
C ALA A 36 6.61 20.90 -3.03
N GLU A 37 6.03 21.16 -1.84
CA GLU A 37 6.77 21.63 -0.67
C GLU A 37 7.83 20.59 -0.20
N ILE A 38 7.52 19.29 -0.25
CA ILE A 38 8.48 18.23 0.08
C ILE A 38 9.61 18.19 -0.94
N LYS A 39 9.31 18.29 -2.23
CA LYS A 39 10.28 18.29 -3.31
C LYS A 39 11.20 19.52 -3.23
N ASP A 40 10.65 20.70 -2.98
CA ASP A 40 11.42 21.92 -2.81
C ASP A 40 12.40 21.83 -1.62
N ALA A 41 11.92 21.30 -0.49
CA ALA A 41 12.78 21.07 0.68
C ALA A 41 13.92 20.06 0.38
N TRP A 42 13.65 19.03 -0.39
CA TRP A 42 14.67 18.09 -0.83
C TRP A 42 15.71 18.73 -1.76
N GLU A 43 15.28 19.61 -2.68
CA GLU A 43 16.19 20.36 -3.51
C GLU A 43 17.04 21.35 -2.70
N GLN A 44 16.48 21.98 -1.66
CA GLN A 44 17.21 22.84 -0.73
C GLN A 44 18.28 22.05 0.04
N GLU A 45 17.96 20.85 0.53
CA GLU A 45 18.93 19.97 1.18
C GLU A 45 20.10 19.62 0.24
N LYS A 46 19.80 19.24 -1.01
CA LYS A 46 20.83 18.95 -2.02
C LYS A 46 21.74 20.13 -2.35
N ARG A 47 21.22 21.37 -2.25
CA ARG A 47 22.01 22.59 -2.40
C ARG A 47 22.76 23.00 -1.12
N GLY A 48 22.55 22.28 -0.01
CA GLY A 48 23.13 22.59 1.30
C GLY A 48 22.51 23.82 1.99
N GLU A 49 21.30 24.23 1.58
CA GLU A 49 20.57 25.37 2.17
C GLU A 49 19.90 24.98 3.49
N ILE A 50 19.52 23.71 3.63
CA ILE A 50 19.05 23.09 4.87
C ILE A 50 19.82 21.79 5.14
N THR A 51 19.87 21.37 6.40
CA THR A 51 20.49 20.10 6.78
C THR A 51 19.57 18.90 6.46
N LEU A 52 20.15 17.72 6.40
CA LEU A 52 19.38 16.47 6.26
C LEU A 52 18.38 16.30 7.41
N GLU A 53 18.73 16.68 8.64
CA GLU A 53 17.84 16.59 9.80
C GLU A 53 16.62 17.51 9.66
N GLU A 54 16.84 18.76 9.23
CA GLU A 54 15.75 19.71 8.95
C GLU A 54 14.86 19.23 7.83
N PHE A 55 15.42 18.65 6.76
CA PHE A 55 14.67 18.06 5.68
C PHE A 55 13.80 16.89 6.18
N GLU A 56 14.36 15.94 6.94
CA GLU A 56 13.62 14.78 7.44
C GLU A 56 12.48 15.18 8.39
N GLU A 57 12.70 16.18 9.25
CA GLU A 57 11.67 16.73 10.13
C GLU A 57 10.53 17.37 9.30
N LEU A 58 10.89 18.24 8.34
CA LEU A 58 9.92 18.91 7.47
C LEU A 58 9.13 17.92 6.63
N LYS A 59 9.82 16.98 5.98
CA LYS A 59 9.21 15.88 5.21
C LYS A 59 8.24 15.07 6.07
N GLY A 60 8.66 14.68 7.28
CA GLY A 60 7.83 13.94 8.22
C GLY A 60 6.56 14.70 8.65
N ARG A 61 6.66 16.02 8.83
CA ARG A 61 5.55 16.91 9.16
C ARG A 61 4.59 17.06 7.97
N LEU A 62 5.11 17.27 6.77
CA LEU A 62 4.32 17.45 5.55
C LEU A 62 3.60 16.16 5.13
N LYS A 63 4.27 15.00 5.14
CA LYS A 63 3.65 13.70 4.83
C LYS A 63 2.43 13.42 5.71
N LYS A 64 2.39 13.87 6.97
CA LYS A 64 1.25 13.69 7.86
C LYS A 64 -0.01 14.48 7.43
N GLN A 65 0.10 15.37 6.46
CA GLN A 65 -1.01 16.14 5.90
C GLN A 65 -1.62 15.46 4.65
N LEU A 66 -0.93 14.46 4.09
CA LEU A 66 -1.41 13.72 2.93
C LEU A 66 -2.47 12.69 3.33
N PRO A 67 -3.49 12.49 2.49
CA PRO A 67 -4.36 11.33 2.57
C PRO A 67 -3.57 10.06 2.27
N ILE A 68 -4.12 8.92 2.69
CA ILE A 68 -3.48 7.62 2.55
C ILE A 68 -4.41 6.57 1.95
N LEU A 69 -3.82 5.59 1.27
CA LEU A 69 -4.42 4.31 0.95
C LEU A 69 -3.93 3.23 1.92
N THR A 70 -4.73 2.19 2.13
CA THR A 70 -4.33 0.95 2.77
C THR A 70 -4.46 -0.19 1.75
N PRO A 71 -3.47 -0.34 0.84
CA PRO A 71 -3.57 -1.28 -0.28
C PRO A 71 -3.74 -2.73 0.15
N HIS A 72 -3.14 -3.13 1.26
CA HIS A 72 -3.14 -4.51 1.75
C HIS A 72 -4.51 -4.96 2.29
N ALA A 73 -5.36 -4.04 2.76
CA ALA A 73 -6.60 -4.40 3.44
C ALA A 73 -7.65 -3.28 3.48
N THR A 74 -8.91 -3.69 3.70
CA THR A 74 -9.94 -2.91 4.38
C THR A 74 -10.02 -3.33 5.85
N PHE A 75 -10.93 -2.71 6.64
CA PHE A 75 -11.02 -2.97 8.09
C PHE A 75 -12.47 -3.10 8.52
N ARG A 76 -12.83 -4.23 9.17
CA ARG A 76 -14.23 -4.58 9.54
C ARG A 76 -14.97 -3.48 10.29
N ASN A 77 -14.28 -2.77 11.18
CA ASN A 77 -14.87 -1.70 11.98
C ASN A 77 -14.48 -0.29 11.50
N GLY A 78 -13.97 -0.18 10.28
CA GLY A 78 -13.45 1.09 9.74
C GLY A 78 -12.23 1.63 10.49
N ARG A 79 -11.59 0.84 11.37
CA ARG A 79 -10.42 1.22 12.16
C ARG A 79 -9.18 0.50 11.66
N ARG A 80 -8.14 1.23 11.34
CA ARG A 80 -6.87 0.72 10.85
C ARG A 80 -6.09 -0.03 11.95
N LEU A 81 -6.52 -1.26 12.20
CA LEU A 81 -5.91 -2.19 13.14
C LEU A 81 -5.71 -3.54 12.45
N ASN A 82 -4.56 -4.17 12.63
CA ASN A 82 -4.28 -5.48 12.02
C ASN A 82 -5.31 -6.56 12.39
N ALA A 83 -5.83 -6.53 13.62
CA ALA A 83 -6.86 -7.46 14.09
C ALA A 83 -8.20 -7.33 13.33
N ASP A 84 -8.48 -6.16 12.75
CA ASP A 84 -9.70 -5.87 12.00
C ASP A 84 -9.49 -5.97 10.49
N ALA A 85 -8.27 -6.28 10.03
CA ALA A 85 -7.91 -6.29 8.61
C ALA A 85 -8.69 -7.37 7.84
N VAL A 86 -9.18 -6.99 6.68
CA VAL A 86 -9.74 -7.87 5.65
C VAL A 86 -8.83 -7.74 4.44
N PRO A 87 -8.01 -8.76 4.12
CA PRO A 87 -7.05 -8.70 3.03
C PRO A 87 -7.69 -8.33 1.69
N SER A 88 -7.06 -7.45 0.96
CA SER A 88 -7.52 -6.98 -0.37
C SER A 88 -7.08 -7.89 -1.52
N GLY A 89 -6.08 -8.75 -1.29
CA GLY A 89 -5.35 -9.44 -2.35
C GLY A 89 -4.27 -8.58 -3.02
N LEU A 90 -4.05 -7.34 -2.53
CA LEU A 90 -3.02 -6.46 -3.02
C LEU A 90 -1.84 -6.38 -2.05
N SER A 91 -0.67 -6.13 -2.61
CA SER A 91 0.54 -5.76 -1.90
C SER A 91 1.10 -4.45 -2.46
N MET A 92 1.91 -3.73 -1.69
CA MET A 92 2.66 -2.58 -2.18
C MET A 92 4.15 -2.81 -1.99
N TYR A 93 4.95 -2.38 -2.96
CA TYR A 93 6.39 -2.51 -2.96
C TYR A 93 7.04 -1.14 -3.12
N ASP A 94 8.03 -0.85 -2.31
CA ASP A 94 8.76 0.41 -2.32
C ASP A 94 10.17 0.22 -2.86
N LEU A 95 10.50 0.98 -3.89
CA LEU A 95 11.86 1.18 -4.38
C LEU A 95 12.30 2.56 -3.89
N ASP A 96 13.04 2.59 -2.78
CA ASP A 96 13.51 3.83 -2.17
C ASP A 96 14.86 4.27 -2.75
N HIS A 97 15.16 5.56 -2.61
CA HIS A 97 16.42 6.18 -3.06
C HIS A 97 16.71 5.95 -4.55
N ILE A 98 15.69 6.10 -5.40
CA ILE A 98 15.78 6.01 -6.85
C ILE A 98 15.98 7.42 -7.42
N PRO A 99 17.13 7.72 -8.05
CA PRO A 99 17.39 9.05 -8.62
C PRO A 99 16.45 9.43 -9.77
N ASP A 100 16.00 8.45 -10.55
CA ASP A 100 15.05 8.60 -11.66
C ASP A 100 13.91 7.58 -11.53
N PRO A 101 12.87 7.87 -10.72
CA PRO A 101 11.74 6.96 -10.57
C PRO A 101 10.96 6.73 -11.88
N GLU A 102 10.86 7.74 -12.75
CA GLU A 102 10.21 7.60 -14.05
C GLU A 102 11.00 6.68 -14.98
N GLY A 103 12.33 6.83 -15.01
CA GLY A 103 13.21 5.94 -15.77
C GLY A 103 13.10 4.50 -15.28
N ARG A 104 13.09 4.31 -13.96
CA ARG A 104 12.90 2.98 -13.35
C ARG A 104 11.54 2.38 -13.70
N TRP A 105 10.48 3.19 -13.72
CA TRP A 105 9.17 2.73 -14.16
C TRP A 105 9.18 2.30 -15.62
N ARG A 106 9.80 3.07 -16.53
CA ARG A 106 9.92 2.70 -17.96
C ARG A 106 10.59 1.34 -18.18
N GLU A 107 11.52 0.94 -17.30
CA GLU A 107 12.14 -0.40 -17.34
C GLU A 107 11.16 -1.50 -16.86
N ILE A 108 10.31 -1.20 -15.88
CA ILE A 108 9.38 -2.16 -15.26
C ILE A 108 8.09 -2.28 -16.09
N GLU A 109 7.60 -1.20 -16.66
CA GLU A 109 6.31 -1.09 -17.33
C GLU A 109 6.03 -2.18 -18.37
N PRO A 110 6.97 -2.62 -19.22
CA PRO A 110 6.74 -3.72 -20.16
C PRO A 110 6.31 -5.04 -19.50
N ARG A 111 6.66 -5.23 -18.23
CA ARG A 111 6.34 -6.41 -17.44
C ARG A 111 5.17 -6.20 -16.46
N LYS A 112 4.49 -5.06 -16.50
CA LYS A 112 3.45 -4.71 -15.51
C LYS A 112 2.33 -5.75 -15.39
N ASP A 113 1.90 -6.33 -16.50
CA ASP A 113 0.84 -7.35 -16.50
C ASP A 113 1.35 -8.68 -15.95
N GLU A 114 2.58 -9.10 -16.28
CA GLU A 114 3.26 -10.27 -15.73
C GLU A 114 3.44 -10.15 -14.21
N LEU A 115 3.84 -8.96 -13.74
CA LEU A 115 4.06 -8.66 -12.34
C LEU A 115 2.76 -8.35 -11.58
N GLY A 116 1.62 -8.32 -12.25
CA GLY A 116 0.33 -8.02 -11.65
C GLY A 116 0.22 -6.58 -11.12
N ILE A 117 1.02 -5.64 -11.64
CA ILE A 117 1.02 -4.25 -11.18
C ILE A 117 -0.29 -3.58 -11.60
N VAL A 118 -0.99 -3.00 -10.63
CA VAL A 118 -2.26 -2.29 -10.83
C VAL A 118 -2.15 -0.79 -10.60
N MET A 119 -1.08 -0.33 -9.93
CA MET A 119 -0.78 1.08 -9.76
C MET A 119 0.73 1.27 -9.59
N ALA A 120 1.27 2.33 -10.19
CA ALA A 120 2.65 2.78 -9.98
C ALA A 120 2.68 4.29 -9.82
N HIS A 121 3.42 4.79 -8.84
CA HIS A 121 3.57 6.22 -8.64
C HIS A 121 4.90 6.58 -7.99
N ILE A 122 5.36 7.79 -8.23
CA ILE A 122 6.49 8.40 -7.52
C ILE A 122 6.08 8.63 -6.06
N THR A 123 7.00 8.42 -5.13
CA THR A 123 6.74 8.71 -3.71
C THR A 123 6.69 10.22 -3.44
N PRO A 124 6.06 10.68 -2.33
CA PRO A 124 5.95 12.11 -2.04
C PRO A 124 7.27 12.87 -1.95
N SER A 125 8.38 12.18 -1.69
CA SER A 125 9.73 12.77 -1.65
C SER A 125 10.40 12.86 -3.03
N ALA A 126 9.73 12.42 -4.09
CA ALA A 126 10.25 12.34 -5.45
C ALA A 126 11.49 11.44 -5.64
N GLU A 127 11.92 10.71 -4.61
CA GLU A 127 13.11 9.84 -4.60
C GLU A 127 12.79 8.36 -4.53
N GLY A 128 11.59 7.96 -4.86
CA GLY A 128 11.19 6.56 -4.81
C GLY A 128 10.05 6.26 -5.76
N LEU A 129 9.95 4.99 -6.10
CA LEU A 129 8.88 4.43 -6.90
C LEU A 129 8.09 3.45 -6.04
N ARG A 130 6.78 3.62 -5.97
CA ARG A 130 5.88 2.68 -5.31
C ARG A 130 5.05 1.92 -6.33
N LEU A 131 5.02 0.61 -6.16
CA LEU A 131 4.21 -0.31 -6.96
C LEU A 131 3.14 -0.91 -6.08
N ILE A 132 1.88 -0.93 -6.56
CA ILE A 132 0.80 -1.71 -5.96
C ILE A 132 0.49 -2.83 -6.95
N PHE A 133 0.47 -4.06 -6.48
CA PHE A 133 0.35 -5.24 -7.31
C PHE A 133 -0.54 -6.31 -6.67
N VAL A 134 -1.09 -7.18 -7.50
CA VAL A 134 -1.88 -8.34 -7.07
C VAL A 134 -0.94 -9.38 -6.48
N ILE A 135 -1.24 -9.86 -5.29
CA ILE A 135 -0.47 -10.94 -4.66
C ILE A 135 -0.60 -12.19 -5.53
N PRO A 136 0.52 -12.80 -5.99
CA PRO A 136 0.46 -14.02 -6.78
C PRO A 136 -0.23 -15.18 -6.04
N ASP A 137 -0.94 -16.02 -6.76
CA ASP A 137 -1.69 -17.13 -6.21
C ASP A 137 -0.84 -18.01 -5.28
N GLY A 138 -1.40 -18.35 -4.14
CA GLY A 138 -0.76 -19.20 -3.13
C GLY A 138 0.32 -18.50 -2.29
N LYS A 139 0.60 -17.22 -2.49
CA LYS A 139 1.56 -16.46 -1.69
C LYS A 139 0.89 -15.67 -0.57
N THR A 140 1.55 -15.62 0.56
CA THR A 140 1.24 -14.68 1.65
C THR A 140 1.76 -13.29 1.28
N LEU A 141 1.34 -12.26 2.05
CA LEU A 141 1.83 -10.89 1.88
C LEU A 141 3.38 -10.82 1.95
N ALA A 142 4.00 -11.52 2.90
CA ALA A 142 5.45 -11.54 3.07
C ALA A 142 6.16 -12.25 1.90
N GLU A 143 5.59 -13.34 1.39
CA GLU A 143 6.14 -14.07 0.24
C GLU A 143 5.98 -13.25 -1.06
N ALA A 144 4.90 -12.50 -1.20
CA ALA A 144 4.69 -11.61 -2.34
C ALA A 144 5.72 -10.47 -2.37
N GLN A 145 6.09 -9.91 -1.20
CA GLN A 145 7.15 -8.91 -1.10
C GLN A 145 8.51 -9.46 -1.57
N ARG A 146 8.89 -10.63 -1.06
CA ARG A 146 10.14 -11.29 -1.45
C ARG A 146 10.15 -11.63 -2.93
N TRP A 147 9.04 -12.17 -3.43
CA TRP A 147 8.88 -12.48 -4.86
C TRP A 147 9.06 -11.21 -5.72
N MET A 148 8.44 -10.09 -5.36
CA MET A 148 8.60 -8.85 -6.13
C MET A 148 10.05 -8.35 -6.08
N ALA A 149 10.73 -8.42 -4.93
CA ALA A 149 12.15 -8.09 -4.82
C ALA A 149 13.00 -8.92 -5.78
N GLU A 150 12.77 -10.24 -5.83
CA GLU A 150 13.45 -11.14 -6.75
C GLU A 150 13.19 -10.78 -8.22
N GLN A 151 11.92 -10.47 -8.58
CA GLN A 151 11.55 -10.07 -9.93
C GLN A 151 12.21 -8.76 -10.40
N LEU A 152 12.42 -7.82 -9.47
CA LEU A 152 13.03 -6.52 -9.74
C LEU A 152 14.55 -6.51 -9.55
N GLY A 153 15.13 -7.60 -9.06
CA GLY A 153 16.56 -7.69 -8.72
C GLY A 153 16.95 -6.80 -7.54
N ASP A 154 15.99 -6.46 -6.67
CA ASP A 154 16.22 -5.59 -5.52
C ASP A 154 16.74 -6.40 -4.32
N GLN A 155 18.01 -6.15 -3.95
CA GLN A 155 18.67 -6.81 -2.84
C GLN A 155 18.46 -6.10 -1.49
N LYS A 156 17.83 -4.92 -1.50
CA LYS A 156 17.68 -4.05 -0.33
C LYS A 156 16.24 -3.87 0.12
N TYR A 157 15.34 -4.78 -0.29
CA TYR A 157 13.93 -4.63 0.05
C TYR A 157 13.70 -4.69 1.58
N ASP A 158 12.71 -3.92 2.03
CA ASP A 158 12.31 -3.88 3.45
C ASP A 158 11.50 -5.13 3.82
N GLU A 159 12.09 -6.03 4.60
CA GLU A 159 11.42 -7.24 5.11
C GLU A 159 10.28 -6.95 6.10
N CYS A 160 10.14 -5.70 6.57
CA CYS A 160 9.14 -5.32 7.57
C CYS A 160 7.72 -5.20 7.02
N VAL A 161 7.50 -5.36 5.71
CA VAL A 161 6.19 -5.22 5.07
C VAL A 161 5.32 -6.47 5.30
N LYS A 162 4.99 -6.73 6.58
CA LYS A 162 4.10 -7.84 6.99
C LYS A 162 2.78 -7.32 7.58
N ASP A 163 2.61 -6.00 7.58
CA ASP A 163 1.53 -5.31 8.28
C ASP A 163 0.41 -4.96 7.30
N TYR A 164 -0.79 -5.51 7.54
CA TYR A 164 -1.98 -5.17 6.78
C TYR A 164 -2.44 -3.72 6.99
N ALA A 165 -2.09 -3.11 8.12
CA ALA A 165 -2.41 -1.71 8.41
C ALA A 165 -1.41 -0.71 7.79
N ARG A 166 -0.37 -1.20 7.06
CA ARG A 166 0.57 -0.34 6.35
C ARG A 166 -0.15 0.51 5.30
N CYS A 167 0.28 1.75 5.15
CA CYS A 167 -0.37 2.70 4.26
C CYS A 167 0.59 3.27 3.21
N SER A 168 0.00 3.68 2.09
CA SER A 168 0.63 4.45 1.03
C SER A 168 0.10 5.87 1.05
N PHE A 169 0.95 6.88 1.03
CA PHE A 169 0.52 8.26 0.84
C PHE A 169 -0.03 8.45 -0.58
N ILE A 170 -1.14 9.15 -0.69
CA ILE A 170 -1.67 9.56 -1.99
C ILE A 170 -0.83 10.72 -2.51
N VAL A 171 -0.52 10.66 -3.78
CA VAL A 171 0.29 11.63 -4.50
C VAL A 171 -0.54 12.33 -5.58
N PRO A 172 -0.11 13.49 -6.06
CA PRO A 172 -0.84 14.21 -7.10
C PRO A 172 -0.72 13.52 -8.46
N ARG A 173 -1.57 13.93 -9.40
CA ARG A 173 -1.68 13.33 -10.73
C ARG A 173 -0.35 13.27 -11.49
N GLU A 174 0.46 14.27 -11.37
CA GLU A 174 1.79 14.33 -12.02
C GLU A 174 2.79 13.29 -11.51
N TYR A 175 2.53 12.71 -10.32
CA TYR A 175 3.34 11.63 -9.76
C TYR A 175 2.77 10.23 -10.08
N MET A 176 1.54 10.17 -10.65
CA MET A 176 0.93 8.90 -11.04
C MET A 176 1.48 8.45 -12.39
N LEU A 177 2.21 7.33 -12.40
CA LEU A 177 2.83 6.77 -13.59
C LEU A 177 1.93 5.75 -14.30
N TYR A 178 1.16 5.00 -13.51
CA TYR A 178 0.23 3.99 -14.02
C TYR A 178 -0.91 3.74 -13.04
N MET A 179 -2.10 3.55 -13.57
CA MET A 179 -3.28 3.06 -12.82
C MET A 179 -4.14 2.21 -13.76
N SER A 180 -4.31 0.95 -13.39
CA SER A 180 -5.09 -0.02 -14.16
C SER A 180 -6.59 0.18 -13.93
N ASP A 181 -7.39 0.07 -14.98
CA ASP A 181 -8.86 0.02 -14.87
C ASP A 181 -9.35 -1.16 -14.02
N LYS A 182 -8.54 -2.23 -13.91
CA LYS A 182 -8.83 -3.41 -13.09
C LYS A 182 -8.80 -3.12 -11.58
N LEU A 183 -8.21 -2.00 -11.15
CA LEU A 183 -8.08 -1.65 -9.73
C LEU A 183 -9.43 -1.59 -9.02
N PHE A 184 -10.47 -1.09 -9.70
CA PHE A 184 -11.86 -0.99 -9.21
C PHE A 184 -12.84 -1.91 -9.95
N GLY A 185 -12.33 -2.74 -10.87
CA GLY A 185 -13.15 -3.72 -11.58
C GLY A 185 -13.48 -4.94 -10.71
N PRO A 186 -14.42 -5.78 -11.14
CA PRO A 186 -14.69 -7.04 -10.46
C PRO A 186 -13.42 -7.89 -10.43
N THR A 187 -13.05 -8.35 -9.24
CA THR A 187 -11.94 -9.28 -9.05
C THR A 187 -12.26 -10.56 -9.84
N PRO A 188 -11.38 -11.07 -10.71
CA PRO A 188 -11.52 -12.45 -11.16
C PRO A 188 -11.48 -13.33 -9.92
N ILE A 189 -12.58 -14.00 -9.60
CA ILE A 189 -12.59 -15.04 -8.56
C ILE A 189 -11.75 -16.17 -9.17
N PRO A 190 -10.61 -16.54 -8.57
CA PRO A 190 -9.91 -17.73 -9.02
C PRO A 190 -10.86 -18.92 -8.87
N PRO A 191 -10.89 -19.86 -9.81
CA PRO A 191 -11.70 -21.05 -9.67
C PRO A 191 -11.30 -21.75 -8.38
N CYS A 192 -12.29 -22.02 -7.51
CA CYS A 192 -12.11 -22.81 -6.30
C CYS A 192 -11.79 -24.24 -6.70
N GLU A 193 -10.52 -24.54 -6.99
CA GLU A 193 -10.06 -25.92 -7.04
C GLU A 193 -9.79 -26.39 -5.60
N GLY A 194 -10.70 -27.26 -5.14
CA GLY A 194 -10.48 -28.21 -4.07
C GLY A 194 -10.15 -27.66 -2.69
N GLY A 195 -11.16 -27.48 -1.89
CA GLY A 195 -11.20 -27.76 -0.46
C GLY A 195 -9.95 -27.50 0.37
N ARG A 196 -9.52 -26.23 0.56
CA ARG A 196 -8.78 -25.86 1.76
C ARG A 196 -9.66 -24.91 2.56
N THR A 197 -10.10 -25.38 3.72
CA THR A 197 -10.78 -24.59 4.73
C THR A 197 -9.87 -23.45 5.15
N ASP A 198 -10.34 -22.23 4.96
CA ASP A 198 -9.71 -21.02 5.49
C ASP A 198 -9.59 -21.19 7.02
N PRO A 199 -8.38 -21.09 7.61
CA PRO A 199 -8.23 -21.22 9.05
C PRO A 199 -8.94 -20.13 9.86
N LEU A 200 -9.49 -19.10 9.22
CA LEU A 200 -10.25 -18.01 9.85
C LEU A 200 -11.78 -18.14 9.70
N ASN A 201 -12.29 -19.19 9.00
CA ASN A 201 -13.73 -19.38 8.82
C ASN A 201 -14.06 -20.87 8.85
N PRO A 202 -14.23 -21.48 10.03
CA PRO A 202 -14.68 -22.88 10.11
C PRO A 202 -16.09 -23.01 9.56
N PRO A 203 -16.45 -24.14 8.88
CA PRO A 203 -17.77 -24.35 8.32
C PRO A 203 -18.83 -24.34 9.44
N ALA A 204 -19.93 -23.63 9.17
CA ALA A 204 -21.13 -23.68 9.99
C ALA A 204 -21.76 -25.07 9.84
N GLY A 205 -21.60 -25.91 10.83
CA GLY A 205 -22.17 -27.27 10.84
C GLY A 205 -22.06 -27.95 12.20
N GLY A 206 -23.12 -27.80 12.99
CA GLY A 206 -23.75 -28.70 13.93
C GLY A 206 -22.91 -29.53 14.89
N GLY A 207 -23.14 -29.32 16.20
CA GLY A 207 -22.76 -30.30 17.20
C GLY A 207 -22.30 -29.69 18.53
N VAL A 208 -23.24 -29.60 19.46
CA VAL A 208 -23.04 -29.25 20.87
C VAL A 208 -22.04 -30.21 21.50
N SER A 209 -20.96 -29.73 22.08
CA SER A 209 -20.36 -30.34 23.26
C SER A 209 -19.63 -29.29 24.09
N ASP A 210 -20.12 -29.17 25.30
CA ASP A 210 -19.67 -28.40 26.45
C ASP A 210 -18.22 -28.80 26.78
N ASN A 211 -17.27 -27.83 26.74
CA ASN A 211 -16.00 -27.97 27.48
C ASN A 211 -15.47 -26.59 27.88
N ARG A 212 -15.63 -26.31 29.18
CA ARG A 212 -15.05 -25.18 29.89
C ARG A 212 -13.51 -25.32 29.90
N TYR A 213 -12.80 -24.32 29.41
CA TYR A 213 -11.41 -24.11 29.76
C TYR A 213 -11.27 -22.82 30.55
N GLU A 214 -10.81 -23.00 31.78
CA GLU A 214 -10.46 -21.93 32.72
C GLU A 214 -9.24 -21.14 32.20
N TYR A 215 -9.37 -19.83 32.26
CA TYR A 215 -8.31 -18.87 31.92
C TYR A 215 -7.47 -18.62 33.18
N THR A 216 -6.18 -18.91 33.14
CA THR A 216 -5.19 -18.47 34.14
C THR A 216 -4.28 -17.41 33.51
N PRO A 217 -4.19 -16.19 34.09
CA PRO A 217 -3.28 -15.14 33.59
C PRO A 217 -1.89 -15.29 34.24
N TYR A 218 -0.86 -15.11 33.40
CA TYR A 218 0.46 -14.64 33.81
C TYR A 218 0.84 -13.42 32.97
#